data_1c4404558ecfee2de59bbbb40dd5b705
#
_entry.id   1c4404558ecfee2de59bbbb40dd5b705
#
_cell.length_a   1.000
_cell.length_b   1.000
_cell.length_c   1.000
_cell.angle_alpha   90.00
_cell.angle_beta   90.00
_cell.angle_gamma   90.00
#
_symmetry.space_group_name_H-M   'P 1'
#
loop_
_entity.id
_entity.type
_entity.pdbx_description
1 polymer ?
#
loop_
_entity_poly.entity_id
_entity_poly.type
_entity_poly.pdbx_seq_one_letter_code
_entity_poly.pdbx_strand_id
1 'polypeptide(L)'
;MLKTIILGVIILIGAVIAAFILVGRERSWELIAGLPDRGPHDFDANRRSPTPNDALACSPGLCAKPDFEIAPVEEAPALAIERLSLRLIASDPLARRVDNRKDPAKARFVTYSPLMRFPDVIHLQARPLPDGRTGLMAYARAQLGTGDGGKNRERLEALFKTR
;
A
#
# COMPACT_ATOMS: atom_id res chain seq x y z
N MET A 1 -16.78 -27.65 35.49
CA MET A 1 -16.80 -26.20 35.14
C MET A 1 -15.61 -25.78 34.26
N LEU A 2 -14.33 -25.93 34.64
CA LEU A 2 -13.18 -25.51 33.81
C LEU A 2 -13.15 -26.15 32.41
N LYS A 3 -13.37 -27.49 32.32
CA LYS A 3 -13.38 -28.19 31.01
C LYS A 3 -14.50 -27.69 30.08
N THR A 4 -15.68 -27.36 30.64
CA THR A 4 -16.82 -26.84 29.87
C THR A 4 -16.52 -25.42 29.34
N ILE A 5 -15.86 -24.59 30.14
CA ILE A 5 -15.42 -23.24 29.72
C ILE A 5 -14.40 -23.35 28.61
N ILE A 6 -13.39 -24.22 28.77
CA ILE A 6 -12.34 -24.42 27.73
C ILE A 6 -12.98 -24.91 26.43
N LEU A 7 -13.87 -25.89 26.48
CA LEU A 7 -14.57 -26.37 25.29
C LEU A 7 -15.40 -25.26 24.61
N GLY A 8 -16.11 -24.45 25.38
CA GLY A 8 -16.88 -23.33 24.88
C GLY A 8 -16.00 -22.31 24.17
N VAL A 9 -14.82 -21.98 24.72
CA VAL A 9 -13.82 -21.07 24.10
C VAL A 9 -13.30 -21.66 22.80
N ILE A 10 -12.98 -22.95 22.76
CA ILE A 10 -12.49 -23.61 21.53
C ILE A 10 -13.53 -23.55 20.42
N ILE A 11 -14.80 -23.84 20.75
CA ILE A 11 -15.92 -23.79 19.79
C ILE A 11 -16.10 -22.36 19.27
N LEU A 12 -16.04 -21.35 20.13
CA LEU A 12 -16.18 -19.95 19.74
C LEU A 12 -15.03 -19.52 18.79
N ILE A 13 -13.80 -19.87 19.12
CA ILE A 13 -12.63 -19.58 18.26
C ILE A 13 -12.80 -20.27 16.90
N GLY A 14 -13.20 -21.55 16.89
CA GLY A 14 -13.46 -22.29 15.66
C GLY A 14 -14.57 -21.65 14.81
N ALA A 15 -15.65 -21.19 15.43
CA ALA A 15 -16.73 -20.48 14.73
C ALA A 15 -16.27 -19.14 14.14
N VAL A 16 -15.45 -18.37 14.87
CA VAL A 16 -14.88 -17.11 14.38
C VAL A 16 -13.96 -17.36 13.19
N ILE A 17 -13.07 -18.35 13.27
CA ILE A 17 -12.19 -18.73 12.16
C ILE A 17 -13.01 -19.19 10.94
N ALA A 18 -14.02 -20.03 11.15
CA ALA A 18 -14.91 -20.48 10.08
C ALA A 18 -15.64 -19.30 9.42
N ALA A 19 -16.19 -18.38 10.20
CA ALA A 19 -16.84 -17.18 9.70
C ALA A 19 -15.86 -16.30 8.87
N PHE A 20 -14.63 -16.11 9.36
CA PHE A 20 -13.59 -15.35 8.67
C PHE A 20 -13.23 -15.98 7.32
N ILE A 21 -13.18 -17.31 7.23
CA ILE A 21 -12.91 -18.03 5.99
C ILE A 21 -14.11 -17.97 5.04
N LEU A 22 -15.33 -18.20 5.54
CA LEU A 22 -16.55 -18.22 4.73
C LEU A 22 -16.93 -16.85 4.16
N VAL A 23 -16.79 -15.80 4.95
CA VAL A 23 -17.00 -14.41 4.50
C VAL A 23 -15.91 -13.98 3.52
N GLY A 24 -14.73 -14.57 3.62
CA GLY A 24 -13.54 -14.21 2.88
C GLY A 24 -12.67 -13.21 3.66
N ARG A 25 -11.38 -13.49 3.71
CA ARG A 25 -10.41 -12.75 4.53
C ARG A 25 -10.38 -11.25 4.22
N GLU A 26 -10.40 -10.84 2.95
CA GLU A 26 -10.40 -9.44 2.54
C GLU A 26 -11.70 -8.75 3.02
N ARG A 27 -12.84 -9.37 2.77
CA ARG A 27 -14.14 -8.84 3.19
C ARG A 27 -14.28 -8.74 4.71
N SER A 28 -13.73 -9.69 5.45
CA SER A 28 -13.72 -9.64 6.92
C SER A 28 -12.96 -8.42 7.43
N TRP A 29 -11.81 -8.09 6.83
CA TRP A 29 -11.08 -6.87 7.18
C TRP A 29 -11.83 -5.59 6.80
N GLU A 30 -12.51 -5.57 5.66
CA GLU A 30 -13.38 -4.44 5.30
C GLU A 30 -14.50 -4.21 6.32
N LEU A 31 -15.11 -5.27 6.82
CA LEU A 31 -16.16 -5.19 7.86
C LEU A 31 -15.62 -4.68 9.20
N ILE A 32 -14.39 -5.05 9.56
CA ILE A 32 -13.77 -4.69 10.85
C ILE A 32 -13.15 -3.29 10.80
N ALA A 33 -12.44 -2.95 9.71
CA ALA A 33 -11.61 -1.76 9.61
C ALA A 33 -12.08 -0.73 8.57
N GLY A 34 -13.13 -1.05 7.81
CA GLY A 34 -13.62 -0.26 6.70
C GLY A 34 -12.86 -0.50 5.40
N LEU A 35 -13.27 0.20 4.35
CA LEU A 35 -12.66 0.07 3.03
C LEU A 35 -11.16 0.40 3.08
N PRO A 36 -10.31 -0.42 2.45
CA PRO A 36 -8.86 -0.16 2.41
C PRO A 36 -8.50 1.07 1.59
N ASP A 37 -9.23 1.37 0.53
CA ASP A 37 -9.07 2.61 -0.23
C ASP A 37 -9.72 3.79 0.51
N ARG A 38 -8.90 4.66 1.09
CA ARG A 38 -9.34 5.87 1.81
C ARG A 38 -9.13 7.15 1.01
N GLY A 39 -9.05 7.05 -0.31
CA GLY A 39 -8.84 8.18 -1.19
C GLY A 39 -7.36 8.50 -1.46
N PRO A 40 -7.07 9.58 -2.19
CA PRO A 40 -5.72 9.95 -2.59
C PRO A 40 -4.87 10.41 -1.41
N HIS A 41 -3.57 10.12 -1.47
CA HIS A 41 -2.57 10.69 -0.57
C HIS A 41 -2.15 12.08 -1.10
N ASP A 42 -2.08 13.05 -0.18
CA ASP A 42 -1.56 14.37 -0.47
C ASP A 42 -0.06 14.43 -0.11
N PHE A 43 0.80 14.38 -1.12
CA PHE A 43 2.25 14.44 -0.95
C PHE A 43 2.75 15.82 -0.50
N ASP A 44 1.99 16.89 -0.77
CA ASP A 44 2.36 18.26 -0.38
C ASP A 44 2.07 18.52 1.10
N ALA A 45 1.10 17.83 1.67
CA ALA A 45 0.76 17.94 3.09
C ALA A 45 1.78 17.29 4.03
N ASN A 46 2.78 16.56 3.51
CA ASN A 46 3.81 15.85 4.27
C ASN A 46 3.26 14.98 5.42
N ARG A 47 2.04 14.44 5.24
CA ARG A 47 1.40 13.61 6.27
C ARG A 47 1.85 12.17 6.13
N ARG A 48 2.36 11.64 7.23
CA ARG A 48 2.73 10.23 7.34
C ARG A 48 1.85 9.50 8.36
N SER A 49 1.95 8.20 8.39
CA SER A 49 1.34 7.41 9.46
C SER A 49 1.92 7.83 10.82
N PRO A 50 1.10 7.91 11.88
CA PRO A 50 1.60 8.15 13.22
C PRO A 50 2.36 6.94 13.81
N THR A 51 2.30 5.80 13.15
CA THR A 51 2.95 4.55 13.54
C THR A 51 3.91 4.07 12.44
N PRO A 52 4.95 3.28 12.75
CA PRO A 52 5.95 2.83 11.79
C PRO A 52 5.41 1.70 10.89
N ASN A 53 4.33 1.98 10.16
CA ASN A 53 3.66 1.05 9.25
C ASN A 53 3.51 1.63 7.82
N ASP A 54 4.35 2.59 7.49
CA ASP A 54 4.38 3.23 6.17
C ASP A 54 5.81 3.35 5.61
N ALA A 55 5.90 3.69 4.33
CA ALA A 55 7.14 4.06 3.66
C ALA A 55 6.88 5.17 2.64
N LEU A 56 7.80 6.11 2.53
CA LEU A 56 7.78 7.23 1.60
C LEU A 56 9.08 7.24 0.79
N ALA A 57 8.96 7.26 -0.54
CA ALA A 57 10.09 7.38 -1.46
C ALA A 57 9.81 8.51 -2.45
N CYS A 58 10.78 9.39 -2.65
CA CYS A 58 10.62 10.56 -3.52
C CYS A 58 11.89 10.89 -4.28
N SER A 59 11.75 11.47 -5.46
CA SER A 59 12.86 12.15 -6.10
C SER A 59 13.33 13.36 -5.30
N PRO A 60 14.60 13.72 -5.35
CA PRO A 60 15.17 14.81 -4.57
C PRO A 60 14.34 16.09 -4.65
N GLY A 61 14.08 16.71 -3.50
CA GLY A 61 13.34 17.96 -3.38
C GLY A 61 11.81 17.86 -3.45
N LEU A 62 11.22 16.69 -3.70
CA LEU A 62 9.77 16.55 -3.81
C LEU A 62 9.07 16.24 -2.47
N CYS A 63 9.77 15.68 -1.50
CA CYS A 63 9.23 15.35 -0.19
C CYS A 63 10.18 15.80 0.92
N ALA A 64 9.65 16.20 2.07
CA ALA A 64 10.46 16.75 3.15
C ALA A 64 11.37 15.72 3.84
N LYS A 65 10.91 14.47 4.02
CA LYS A 65 11.64 13.41 4.74
C LYS A 65 11.31 12.04 4.15
N PRO A 66 11.78 11.72 2.93
CA PRO A 66 11.58 10.38 2.39
C PRO A 66 12.44 9.36 3.17
N ASP A 67 11.99 8.11 3.20
CA ASP A 67 12.78 7.00 3.77
C ASP A 67 13.95 6.64 2.86
N PHE A 68 13.79 6.88 1.55
CA PHE A 68 14.87 6.82 0.56
C PHE A 68 14.53 7.65 -0.68
N GLU A 69 15.57 8.03 -1.41
CA GLU A 69 15.43 8.81 -2.64
C GLU A 69 15.36 7.91 -3.88
N ILE A 70 14.60 8.35 -4.88
CA ILE A 70 14.45 7.73 -6.19
C ILE A 70 14.95 8.68 -7.27
N ALA A 71 15.75 8.18 -8.20
CA ALA A 71 16.23 8.99 -9.32
C ALA A 71 15.06 9.47 -10.18
N PRO A 72 15.04 10.75 -10.61
CA PRO A 72 14.15 11.22 -11.66
C PRO A 72 14.37 10.45 -12.97
N VAL A 73 13.35 10.44 -13.84
CA VAL A 73 13.36 9.73 -15.11
C VAL A 73 13.14 10.69 -16.28
N GLU A 74 13.56 10.29 -17.50
CA GLU A 74 13.43 11.12 -18.71
C GLU A 74 12.03 11.01 -19.36
N GLU A 75 11.27 9.97 -19.06
CA GLU A 75 9.94 9.74 -19.62
C GLU A 75 8.90 10.70 -19.05
N ALA A 76 7.84 10.99 -19.82
CA ALA A 76 6.74 11.84 -19.38
C ALA A 76 6.03 11.27 -18.11
N PRO A 77 5.45 12.11 -17.22
CA PRO A 77 4.82 11.68 -15.98
C PRO A 77 3.80 10.55 -16.13
N ALA A 78 2.96 10.62 -17.16
CA ALA A 78 1.94 9.60 -17.42
C ALA A 78 2.57 8.25 -17.78
N LEU A 79 3.62 8.23 -18.59
CA LEU A 79 4.35 7.02 -18.99
C LEU A 79 5.09 6.41 -17.80
N ALA A 80 5.71 7.24 -16.96
CA ALA A 80 6.36 6.79 -15.74
C ALA A 80 5.38 6.07 -14.80
N ILE A 81 4.20 6.65 -14.58
CA ILE A 81 3.17 6.03 -13.75
C ILE A 81 2.62 4.75 -14.36
N GLU A 82 2.40 4.71 -15.68
CA GLU A 82 1.94 3.48 -16.34
C GLU A 82 2.98 2.36 -16.21
N ARG A 83 4.26 2.64 -16.48
CA ARG A 83 5.35 1.69 -16.32
C ARG A 83 5.46 1.16 -14.86
N LEU A 84 5.40 2.06 -13.87
CA LEU A 84 5.42 1.66 -12.47
C LEU A 84 4.19 0.83 -12.07
N SER A 85 3.01 1.17 -12.61
CA SER A 85 1.77 0.43 -12.39
C SER A 85 1.87 -0.99 -12.93
N LEU A 86 2.34 -1.17 -14.16
CA LEU A 86 2.55 -2.49 -14.77
C LEU A 86 3.57 -3.31 -13.97
N ARG A 87 4.68 -2.68 -13.54
CA ARG A 87 5.70 -3.33 -12.74
C ARG A 87 5.16 -3.79 -11.37
N LEU A 88 4.36 -2.95 -10.70
CA LEU A 88 3.75 -3.28 -9.43
C LEU A 88 2.81 -4.49 -9.58
N ILE A 89 1.92 -4.48 -10.57
CA ILE A 89 0.99 -5.59 -10.84
C ILE A 89 1.74 -6.88 -11.18
N ALA A 90 2.83 -6.78 -11.94
CA ALA A 90 3.63 -7.95 -12.31
C ALA A 90 4.39 -8.56 -11.10
N SER A 91 4.81 -7.72 -10.14
CA SER A 91 5.55 -8.16 -8.94
C SER A 91 4.66 -8.54 -7.76
N ASP A 92 3.44 -8.02 -7.71
CA ASP A 92 2.47 -8.26 -6.65
C ASP A 92 1.11 -8.67 -7.24
N PRO A 93 0.84 -9.98 -7.36
CA PRO A 93 -0.41 -10.48 -7.95
C PRO A 93 -1.67 -10.13 -7.15
N LEU A 94 -1.51 -9.62 -5.93
CA LEU A 94 -2.62 -9.17 -5.09
C LEU A 94 -2.88 -7.67 -5.22
N ALA A 95 -2.01 -6.92 -5.89
CA ALA A 95 -2.19 -5.51 -6.14
C ALA A 95 -3.33 -5.26 -7.14
N ARG A 96 -4.24 -4.37 -6.75
CA ARG A 96 -5.39 -3.94 -7.57
C ARG A 96 -5.41 -2.43 -7.65
N ARG A 97 -5.48 -1.89 -8.86
CA ARG A 97 -5.61 -0.44 -9.06
C ARG A 97 -7.01 0.01 -8.68
N VAL A 98 -7.11 1.04 -7.83
CA VAL A 98 -8.38 1.50 -7.24
C VAL A 98 -8.70 2.98 -7.50
N ASP A 99 -7.82 3.73 -8.16
CA ASP A 99 -8.08 5.09 -8.59
C ASP A 99 -9.00 5.15 -9.83
N ASN A 100 -9.60 6.33 -10.06
CA ASN A 100 -10.51 6.56 -11.18
C ASN A 100 -9.81 6.85 -12.53
N ARG A 101 -8.46 6.83 -12.56
CA ARG A 101 -7.60 7.10 -13.73
C ARG A 101 -7.79 8.46 -14.42
N LYS A 102 -8.41 9.44 -13.73
CA LYS A 102 -8.63 10.78 -14.30
C LYS A 102 -7.33 11.57 -14.47
N ASP A 103 -6.37 11.34 -13.58
CA ASP A 103 -5.04 11.94 -13.66
C ASP A 103 -4.02 10.84 -14.04
N PRO A 104 -3.50 10.84 -15.28
CA PRO A 104 -2.58 9.80 -15.73
C PRO A 104 -1.22 9.85 -15.03
N ALA A 105 -0.89 10.98 -14.38
CA ALA A 105 0.33 11.13 -13.59
C ALA A 105 0.18 10.61 -12.16
N LYS A 106 -0.93 9.94 -11.84
CA LYS A 106 -1.20 9.35 -10.52
C LYS A 106 -1.73 7.94 -10.65
N ALA A 107 -1.44 7.11 -9.66
CA ALA A 107 -2.05 5.79 -9.49
C ALA A 107 -2.19 5.46 -8.02
N ARG A 108 -3.24 4.70 -7.69
CA ARG A 108 -3.47 4.17 -6.35
C ARG A 108 -3.81 2.70 -6.43
N PHE A 109 -3.20 1.93 -5.54
CA PHE A 109 -3.39 0.49 -5.46
C PHE A 109 -3.72 0.08 -4.03
N VAL A 110 -4.55 -0.95 -3.92
CA VAL A 110 -4.68 -1.74 -2.71
C VAL A 110 -4.01 -3.09 -2.97
N THR A 111 -3.23 -3.54 -2.03
CA THR A 111 -2.64 -4.89 -2.02
C THR A 111 -2.87 -5.55 -0.66
N TYR A 112 -2.51 -6.82 -0.56
CA TYR A 112 -2.83 -7.62 0.62
C TYR A 112 -1.65 -8.51 1.01
N SER A 113 -1.50 -8.73 2.31
CA SER A 113 -0.54 -9.74 2.79
C SER A 113 -0.96 -11.14 2.32
N PRO A 114 0.01 -12.04 2.01
CA PRO A 114 -0.30 -13.33 1.38
C PRO A 114 -1.22 -14.22 2.23
N LEU A 115 -0.98 -14.32 3.53
CA LEU A 115 -1.70 -15.24 4.41
C LEU A 115 -2.98 -14.63 4.98
N MET A 116 -2.86 -13.52 5.70
CA MET A 116 -3.98 -12.93 6.45
C MET A 116 -4.81 -11.94 5.65
N ARG A 117 -4.32 -11.53 4.48
CA ARG A 117 -4.96 -10.53 3.62
C ARG A 117 -5.11 -9.17 4.31
N PHE A 118 -4.13 -8.78 5.15
CA PHE A 118 -4.08 -7.42 5.67
C PHE A 118 -3.92 -6.42 4.51
N PRO A 119 -4.79 -5.41 4.42
CA PRO A 119 -4.74 -4.46 3.33
C PRO A 119 -3.66 -3.40 3.53
N ASP A 120 -2.90 -3.14 2.47
CA ASP A 120 -1.98 -2.01 2.33
C ASP A 120 -2.42 -1.13 1.16
N VAL A 121 -2.18 0.16 1.23
CA VAL A 121 -2.42 1.11 0.13
C VAL A 121 -1.09 1.64 -0.39
N ILE A 122 -0.96 1.72 -1.72
CA ILE A 122 0.21 2.26 -2.41
C ILE A 122 -0.26 3.42 -3.29
N HIS A 123 0.36 4.58 -3.11
CA HIS A 123 0.12 5.78 -3.92
C HIS A 123 1.37 6.06 -4.75
N LEU A 124 1.17 6.32 -6.03
CA LEU A 124 2.21 6.74 -6.96
C LEU A 124 1.81 8.09 -7.55
N GLN A 125 2.75 8.99 -7.66
CA GLN A 125 2.58 10.27 -8.35
C GLN A 125 3.87 10.65 -9.06
N ALA A 126 3.75 11.26 -10.23
CA ALA A 126 4.84 11.80 -11.00
C ALA A 126 4.60 13.29 -11.31
N ARG A 127 5.67 14.10 -11.28
CA ARG A 127 5.61 15.54 -11.58
C ARG A 127 6.76 15.94 -12.50
N PRO A 128 6.54 16.86 -13.45
CA PRO A 128 7.65 17.44 -14.21
C PRO A 128 8.56 18.24 -13.26
N LEU A 129 9.85 18.14 -13.48
CA LEU A 129 10.88 18.93 -12.79
C LEU A 129 11.33 20.11 -13.67
N PRO A 130 11.93 21.16 -13.06
CA PRO A 130 12.42 22.31 -13.80
C PRO A 130 13.52 22.00 -14.85
N ASP A 131 14.24 20.90 -14.66
CA ASP A 131 15.29 20.41 -15.58
C ASP A 131 14.76 19.57 -16.75
N GLY A 132 13.43 19.47 -16.90
CA GLY A 132 12.76 18.73 -17.96
C GLY A 132 12.53 17.25 -17.67
N ARG A 133 13.11 16.71 -16.60
CA ARG A 133 12.88 15.33 -16.15
C ARG A 133 11.58 15.18 -15.38
N THR A 134 11.22 13.96 -15.07
CA THR A 134 10.06 13.62 -14.26
C THR A 134 10.51 13.13 -12.89
N GLY A 135 10.09 13.83 -11.86
CA GLY A 135 10.24 13.39 -10.48
C GLY A 135 9.13 12.44 -10.06
N LEU A 136 9.49 11.45 -9.25
CA LEU A 136 8.62 10.38 -8.80
C LEU A 136 8.37 10.47 -7.30
N MET A 137 7.17 10.15 -6.87
CA MET A 137 6.77 10.05 -5.47
C MET A 137 5.97 8.77 -5.27
N ALA A 138 6.28 8.04 -4.20
CA ALA A 138 5.57 6.83 -3.82
C ALA A 138 5.37 6.77 -2.31
N TYR A 139 4.16 6.45 -1.89
CA TYR A 139 3.82 6.26 -0.49
C TYR A 139 3.06 4.95 -0.33
N ALA A 140 3.53 4.10 0.57
CA ALA A 140 2.89 2.84 0.91
C ALA A 140 2.58 2.79 2.41
N ARG A 141 1.39 2.29 2.78
CA ARG A 141 0.95 2.23 4.16
C ARG A 141 0.08 1.02 4.45
N ALA A 142 0.35 0.34 5.56
CA ALA A 142 -0.55 -0.67 6.11
C ALA A 142 -1.81 0.00 6.69
N GLN A 143 -2.98 -0.55 6.38
CA GLN A 143 -4.26 -0.03 6.90
C GLN A 143 -4.56 -0.52 8.32
N LEU A 144 -3.91 -1.59 8.74
CA LEU A 144 -4.09 -2.24 10.02
C LEU A 144 -2.75 -2.42 10.74
N GLY A 145 -2.82 -2.38 12.07
CA GLY A 145 -1.65 -2.60 12.93
C GLY A 145 -0.78 -1.34 13.15
N THR A 146 0.08 -1.44 14.15
CA THR A 146 0.99 -0.36 14.56
C THR A 146 2.37 -0.48 13.92
N GLY A 147 2.65 -1.55 13.16
CA GLY A 147 3.89 -1.77 12.43
C GLY A 147 3.66 -2.78 11.31
N ASP A 148 4.48 -2.70 10.26
CA ASP A 148 4.44 -3.60 9.10
C ASP A 148 5.69 -4.46 8.93
N GLY A 149 6.63 -4.38 9.88
CA GLY A 149 7.92 -5.07 9.82
C GLY A 149 8.80 -4.61 8.66
N GLY A 150 8.62 -3.38 8.15
CA GLY A 150 9.36 -2.82 7.03
C GLY A 150 8.87 -3.27 5.65
N LYS A 151 7.74 -3.98 5.56
CA LYS A 151 7.22 -4.53 4.30
C LYS A 151 6.86 -3.48 3.26
N ASN A 152 6.31 -2.35 3.69
CA ASN A 152 6.01 -1.26 2.78
C ASN A 152 7.28 -0.64 2.20
N ARG A 153 8.34 -0.50 2.99
CA ARG A 153 9.66 -0.06 2.51
C ARG A 153 10.26 -1.05 1.51
N GLU A 154 10.32 -2.35 1.85
CA GLU A 154 10.81 -3.41 0.96
C GLU A 154 10.07 -3.40 -0.39
N ARG A 155 8.74 -3.22 -0.36
CA ARG A 155 7.89 -3.17 -1.56
C ARG A 155 8.24 -1.97 -2.44
N LEU A 156 8.39 -0.78 -1.86
CA LEU A 156 8.80 0.40 -2.64
C LEU A 156 10.23 0.26 -3.17
N GLU A 157 11.18 -0.21 -2.37
CA GLU A 157 12.55 -0.46 -2.83
C GLU A 157 12.58 -1.46 -4.01
N ALA A 158 11.80 -2.54 -3.94
CA ALA A 158 11.69 -3.50 -5.04
C ALA A 158 11.05 -2.89 -6.30
N LEU A 159 10.06 -1.99 -6.15
CA LEU A 159 9.40 -1.31 -7.25
C LEU A 159 10.38 -0.40 -8.02
N PHE A 160 11.28 0.30 -7.34
CA PHE A 160 12.22 1.24 -7.95
C PHE A 160 13.60 0.65 -8.27
N LYS A 161 13.88 -0.57 -7.83
CA LYS A 161 15.15 -1.24 -8.14
C LYS A 161 15.25 -1.48 -9.64
N THR A 162 16.17 -0.81 -10.31
CA THR A 162 16.53 -1.08 -11.72
C THR A 162 17.12 -2.48 -11.82
N ARG A 163 16.60 -3.30 -12.73
CA ARG A 163 17.24 -4.56 -13.13
C ARG A 163 18.31 -4.28 -14.15
#